data_277f3895814e997236505a7733e80720
#
_entry.id   277f3895814e997236505a7733e80720
#
_cell.length_a   1.000
_cell.length_b   1.000
_cell.length_c   1.000
_cell.angle_alpha   90.00
_cell.angle_beta   90.00
_cell.angle_gamma   90.00
#
_symmetry.space_group_name_H-M   'P 1'
#
loop_
_entity.id
_entity.type
_entity.pdbx_description
1 polymer ?
#
loop_
_entity_poly.entity_id
_entity_poly.type
_entity_poly.pdbx_seq_one_letter_code
_entity_poly.pdbx_strand_id
1 'polypeptide(L)'
;MESYAYSLDEILAMSWDKKLANDLAQEIGSATGDKPDTVLEMRRFLALKGYRELLDRVSEACRGKSGDQALSAVAHAIRRYALERPALSAAAFQTAAVDCPEWREAHERLHIFMIDRFAECGLFGKAAENALNMLRSLVRGYMLHEIMHTLIGVDSYEDAFDKAVEVFVAGLPIFASAGRNS
;
A
#
# COMPACT_ATOMS: atom_id res chain seq x y z
N MET A 1 -16.48 33.20 17.54
CA MET A 1 -16.78 31.97 16.82
C MET A 1 -15.41 31.39 16.42
N GLU A 2 -14.86 30.58 17.30
CA GLU A 2 -13.54 29.96 17.11
C GLU A 2 -13.68 28.88 16.02
N SER A 3 -13.03 29.10 14.89
CA SER A 3 -12.88 28.12 13.84
C SER A 3 -11.91 27.04 14.36
N TYR A 4 -12.41 25.93 14.84
CA TYR A 4 -11.62 24.73 15.08
C TYR A 4 -11.16 24.20 13.72
N ALA A 5 -10.01 24.67 13.27
CA ALA A 5 -9.31 24.02 12.17
C ALA A 5 -8.71 22.72 12.73
N TYR A 6 -9.35 21.59 12.43
CA TYR A 6 -8.74 20.28 12.68
C TYR A 6 -7.42 20.18 11.93
N SER A 7 -6.42 19.63 12.59
CA SER A 7 -5.18 19.31 11.90
C SER A 7 -5.42 18.25 10.82
N LEU A 8 -4.57 18.21 9.79
CA LEU A 8 -4.66 17.21 8.72
C LEU A 8 -4.67 15.78 9.28
N ASP A 9 -3.87 15.54 10.34
CA ASP A 9 -3.78 14.25 11.01
C ASP A 9 -5.07 13.90 11.76
N GLU A 10 -5.76 14.87 12.37
CA GLU A 10 -7.05 14.65 13.01
C GLU A 10 -8.15 14.33 12.01
N ILE A 11 -8.18 15.02 10.86
CA ILE A 11 -9.13 14.74 9.78
C ILE A 11 -8.89 13.35 9.19
N LEU A 12 -7.63 12.99 8.97
CA LEU A 12 -7.24 11.66 8.51
C LEU A 12 -7.65 10.58 9.49
N ALA A 13 -7.34 10.75 10.80
CA ALA A 13 -7.70 9.81 11.85
C ALA A 13 -9.22 9.60 11.93
N MET A 14 -10.01 10.69 11.94
CA MET A 14 -11.48 10.61 12.00
C MET A 14 -12.09 9.89 10.78
N SER A 15 -11.56 10.13 9.58
CA SER A 15 -12.07 9.50 8.35
C SER A 15 -11.68 8.03 8.25
N TRP A 16 -10.48 7.72 8.70
CA TRP A 16 -10.01 6.35 8.76
C TRP A 16 -10.76 5.54 9.81
N ASP A 17 -11.03 6.09 10.98
CA ASP A 17 -11.76 5.41 12.04
C ASP A 17 -13.19 5.01 11.61
N LYS A 18 -13.91 5.88 10.92
CA LYS A 18 -15.26 5.58 10.41
C LYS A 18 -15.25 4.51 9.33
N LYS A 19 -14.34 4.61 8.34
CA LYS A 19 -14.20 3.61 7.29
C LYS A 19 -13.71 2.28 7.87
N LEU A 20 -12.71 2.34 8.75
CA LEU A 20 -12.18 1.18 9.44
C LEU A 20 -13.28 0.44 10.22
N ALA A 21 -14.13 1.16 10.96
CA ALA A 21 -15.23 0.56 11.72
C ALA A 21 -16.27 -0.11 10.82
N ASN A 22 -16.64 0.49 9.71
CA ASN A 22 -17.61 -0.07 8.77
C ASN A 22 -17.05 -1.30 8.05
N ASP A 23 -15.83 -1.20 7.52
CA ASP A 23 -15.16 -2.31 6.84
C ASP A 23 -14.85 -3.45 7.83
N LEU A 24 -14.49 -3.11 9.09
CA LEU A 24 -14.29 -4.07 10.16
C LEU A 24 -15.55 -4.88 10.44
N ALA A 25 -16.70 -4.21 10.57
CA ALA A 25 -17.98 -4.87 10.80
C ALA A 25 -18.33 -5.83 9.65
N GLN A 26 -18.04 -5.44 8.41
CA GLN A 26 -18.27 -6.25 7.23
C GLN A 26 -17.30 -7.44 7.16
N GLU A 27 -16.01 -7.21 7.43
CA GLU A 27 -14.98 -8.25 7.39
C GLU A 27 -15.15 -9.28 8.50
N ILE A 28 -15.50 -8.86 9.72
CA ILE A 28 -15.79 -9.76 10.85
C ILE A 28 -17.10 -10.52 10.62
N GLY A 29 -18.10 -9.86 10.04
CA GLY A 29 -19.38 -10.50 9.70
C GLY A 29 -19.22 -11.65 8.68
N SER A 30 -18.23 -11.54 7.79
CA SER A 30 -17.91 -12.53 6.75
C SER A 30 -16.86 -13.57 7.15
N ALA A 31 -16.20 -13.42 8.31
CA ALA A 31 -15.16 -14.34 8.75
C ALA A 31 -15.72 -15.71 9.09
N THR A 32 -15.23 -16.74 8.40
CA THR A 32 -15.47 -18.15 8.75
C THR A 32 -14.35 -18.61 9.70
N GLY A 33 -14.62 -18.70 10.98
CA GLY A 33 -13.65 -19.13 11.99
C GLY A 33 -13.80 -18.38 13.31
N ASP A 34 -12.82 -18.55 14.22
CA ASP A 34 -12.79 -17.83 15.49
C ASP A 34 -12.73 -16.31 15.23
N LYS A 35 -13.74 -15.61 15.72
CA LYS A 35 -13.81 -14.16 15.60
C LYS A 35 -12.83 -13.51 16.55
N PRO A 36 -12.10 -12.48 16.11
CA PRO A 36 -11.20 -11.76 17.00
C PRO A 36 -11.99 -11.06 18.11
N ASP A 37 -11.64 -11.29 19.36
CA ASP A 37 -12.36 -10.78 20.54
C ASP A 37 -11.77 -9.46 21.05
N THR A 38 -10.54 -9.14 20.68
CA THR A 38 -9.83 -7.95 21.14
C THR A 38 -9.48 -7.00 19.99
N VAL A 39 -9.32 -5.70 20.29
CA VAL A 39 -8.88 -4.70 19.30
C VAL A 39 -7.53 -5.08 18.66
N LEU A 40 -6.62 -5.68 19.44
CA LEU A 40 -5.33 -6.12 18.94
C LEU A 40 -5.49 -7.28 17.94
N GLU A 41 -6.30 -8.28 18.28
CA GLU A 41 -6.58 -9.41 17.37
C GLU A 41 -7.29 -8.95 16.10
N MET A 42 -8.23 -8.02 16.21
CA MET A 42 -8.88 -7.40 15.06
C MET A 42 -7.88 -6.69 14.14
N ARG A 43 -6.95 -5.92 14.69
CA ARG A 43 -5.89 -5.27 13.92
C ARG A 43 -4.96 -6.28 13.25
N ARG A 44 -4.57 -7.34 13.97
CA ARG A 44 -3.75 -8.44 13.41
C ARG A 44 -4.46 -9.14 12.26
N PHE A 45 -5.72 -9.50 12.46
CA PHE A 45 -6.55 -10.14 11.44
C PHE A 45 -6.63 -9.29 10.16
N LEU A 46 -6.95 -8.00 10.30
CA LEU A 46 -7.07 -7.08 9.17
C LEU A 46 -5.72 -6.87 8.45
N ALA A 47 -4.63 -6.70 9.21
CA ALA A 47 -3.32 -6.52 8.63
C ALA A 47 -2.88 -7.77 7.86
N LEU A 48 -3.05 -8.96 8.45
CA LEU A 48 -2.71 -10.23 7.82
C LEU A 48 -3.54 -10.48 6.55
N LYS A 49 -4.85 -10.26 6.63
CA LYS A 49 -5.75 -10.35 5.48
C LYS A 49 -5.35 -9.35 4.39
N GLY A 50 -5.09 -8.09 4.77
CA GLY A 50 -4.68 -7.05 3.85
C GLY A 50 -3.38 -7.38 3.10
N TYR A 51 -2.36 -7.89 3.77
CA TYR A 51 -1.12 -8.31 3.11
C TYR A 51 -1.31 -9.48 2.15
N ARG A 52 -2.11 -10.49 2.54
CA ARG A 52 -2.39 -11.65 1.68
C ARG A 52 -3.14 -11.24 0.42
N GLU A 53 -4.23 -10.49 0.58
CA GLU A 53 -5.01 -9.99 -0.55
C GLU A 53 -4.19 -9.06 -1.45
N LEU A 54 -3.34 -8.20 -0.88
CA LEU A 54 -2.47 -7.33 -1.66
C LEU A 54 -1.46 -8.14 -2.46
N LEU A 55 -0.82 -9.16 -1.87
CA LEU A 55 0.11 -10.02 -2.57
C LEU A 55 -0.57 -10.75 -3.74
N ASP A 56 -1.78 -11.28 -3.54
CA ASP A 56 -2.55 -11.93 -4.60
C ASP A 56 -2.87 -10.95 -5.75
N ARG A 57 -3.29 -9.72 -5.41
CA ARG A 57 -3.61 -8.67 -6.39
C ARG A 57 -2.40 -8.23 -7.21
N VAL A 58 -1.24 -8.01 -6.57
CA VAL A 58 -0.02 -7.60 -7.29
C VAL A 58 0.55 -8.76 -8.11
N SER A 59 0.47 -9.99 -7.60
CA SER A 59 0.91 -11.19 -8.33
C SER A 59 0.07 -11.40 -9.60
N GLU A 60 -1.25 -11.27 -9.49
CA GLU A 60 -2.15 -11.37 -10.64
C GLU A 60 -1.88 -10.27 -11.67
N ALA A 61 -1.70 -9.02 -11.22
CA ALA A 61 -1.42 -7.89 -12.09
C ALA A 61 -0.09 -8.03 -12.87
N CYS A 62 0.88 -8.75 -12.30
CA CYS A 62 2.18 -9.03 -12.94
C CYS A 62 2.14 -10.23 -13.90
N ARG A 63 1.08 -11.02 -13.95
CA ARG A 63 1.03 -12.22 -14.78
C ARG A 63 1.33 -11.91 -16.26
N GLY A 64 2.36 -12.56 -16.79
CA GLY A 64 2.82 -12.35 -18.18
C GLY A 64 3.55 -11.03 -18.42
N LYS A 65 3.91 -10.28 -17.36
CA LYS A 65 4.69 -9.05 -17.43
C LYS A 65 6.01 -9.22 -16.70
N SER A 66 7.02 -8.46 -17.11
CA SER A 66 8.34 -8.41 -16.48
C SER A 66 8.91 -7.01 -16.52
N GLY A 67 9.96 -6.74 -15.71
CA GLY A 67 10.66 -5.46 -15.68
C GLY A 67 9.73 -4.28 -15.46
N ASP A 68 9.89 -3.25 -16.27
CA ASP A 68 9.15 -1.98 -16.19
C ASP A 68 7.64 -2.16 -16.23
N GLN A 69 7.15 -3.08 -17.07
CA GLN A 69 5.72 -3.36 -17.20
C GLN A 69 5.16 -4.02 -15.93
N ALA A 70 5.94 -4.88 -15.28
CA ALA A 70 5.53 -5.50 -14.02
C ALA A 70 5.48 -4.46 -12.89
N LEU A 71 6.48 -3.58 -12.79
CA LEU A 71 6.50 -2.52 -11.78
C LEU A 71 5.36 -1.52 -11.94
N SER A 72 5.07 -1.11 -13.18
CA SER A 72 3.90 -0.26 -13.46
C SER A 72 2.61 -0.97 -13.04
N ALA A 73 2.44 -2.24 -13.41
CA ALA A 73 1.26 -3.03 -13.03
C ALA A 73 1.10 -3.18 -11.51
N VAL A 74 2.21 -3.35 -10.78
CA VAL A 74 2.24 -3.37 -9.31
C VAL A 74 1.72 -2.05 -8.74
N ALA A 75 2.25 -0.91 -9.20
CA ALA A 75 1.85 0.41 -8.71
C ALA A 75 0.34 0.63 -8.84
N HIS A 76 -0.21 0.33 -10.02
CA HIS A 76 -1.64 0.43 -10.29
C HIS A 76 -2.48 -0.56 -9.46
N ALA A 77 -1.98 -1.79 -9.26
CA ALA A 77 -2.68 -2.78 -8.45
C ALA A 77 -2.75 -2.37 -6.98
N ILE A 78 -1.66 -1.83 -6.43
CA ILE A 78 -1.63 -1.33 -5.04
C ILE A 78 -2.61 -0.16 -4.86
N ARG A 79 -2.58 0.83 -5.77
CA ARG A 79 -3.50 1.97 -5.75
C ARG A 79 -4.95 1.50 -5.80
N ARG A 80 -5.29 0.65 -6.77
CA ARG A 80 -6.65 0.10 -6.92
C ARG A 80 -7.11 -0.63 -5.67
N TYR A 81 -6.26 -1.52 -5.15
CA TYR A 81 -6.55 -2.24 -3.92
C TYR A 81 -6.84 -1.29 -2.75
N ALA A 82 -6.04 -0.24 -2.60
CA ALA A 82 -6.22 0.71 -1.52
C ALA A 82 -7.51 1.53 -1.62
N LEU A 83 -7.94 1.87 -2.84
CA LEU A 83 -9.20 2.58 -3.07
C LEU A 83 -10.42 1.66 -2.89
N GLU A 84 -10.32 0.39 -3.30
CA GLU A 84 -11.37 -0.62 -3.13
C GLU A 84 -11.51 -1.08 -1.67
N ARG A 85 -10.38 -1.21 -0.96
CA ARG A 85 -10.29 -1.80 0.38
C ARG A 85 -9.49 -0.90 1.34
N PRO A 86 -9.97 0.34 1.60
CA PRO A 86 -9.20 1.34 2.34
C PRO A 86 -8.84 0.90 3.76
N ALA A 87 -9.72 0.19 4.46
CA ALA A 87 -9.44 -0.29 5.83
C ALA A 87 -8.36 -1.37 5.87
N LEU A 88 -8.42 -2.36 4.97
CA LEU A 88 -7.39 -3.41 4.89
C LEU A 88 -6.05 -2.83 4.45
N SER A 89 -6.08 -1.88 3.51
CA SER A 89 -4.89 -1.16 3.08
C SER A 89 -4.26 -0.36 4.22
N ALA A 90 -5.09 0.37 5.00
CA ALA A 90 -4.62 1.08 6.18
C ALA A 90 -4.00 0.14 7.21
N ALA A 91 -4.65 -0.98 7.52
CA ALA A 91 -4.14 -1.97 8.44
C ALA A 91 -2.80 -2.55 7.97
N ALA A 92 -2.65 -2.82 6.67
CA ALA A 92 -1.41 -3.30 6.09
C ALA A 92 -0.26 -2.28 6.15
N PHE A 93 -0.55 -0.98 6.12
CA PHE A 93 0.46 0.07 6.18
C PHE A 93 0.79 0.57 7.59
N GLN A 94 -0.06 0.33 8.59
CA GLN A 94 0.13 0.76 9.99
C GLN A 94 0.74 -0.33 10.89
N THR A 95 1.82 -0.90 10.51
CA THR A 95 2.29 -2.20 10.95
C THR A 95 3.01 -2.28 12.29
N ALA A 96 3.47 -1.18 12.85
CA ALA A 96 4.28 -1.19 14.08
C ALA A 96 3.56 -1.77 15.33
N ALA A 97 2.22 -1.79 15.34
CA ALA A 97 1.41 -2.26 16.48
C ALA A 97 0.97 -3.73 16.37
N VAL A 98 1.31 -4.43 15.28
CA VAL A 98 0.70 -5.72 14.92
C VAL A 98 1.73 -6.85 14.89
N ASP A 99 2.90 -6.66 15.49
CA ASP A 99 4.00 -7.62 15.41
C ASP A 99 3.57 -9.02 15.90
N CYS A 100 3.37 -9.92 14.95
CA CYS A 100 3.17 -11.35 15.16
C CYS A 100 3.87 -12.16 14.05
N PRO A 101 4.19 -13.45 14.30
CA PRO A 101 4.92 -14.28 13.33
C PRO A 101 4.24 -14.35 11.96
N GLU A 102 2.93 -14.54 11.93
CA GLU A 102 2.14 -14.69 10.72
C GLU A 102 2.14 -13.39 9.88
N TRP A 103 2.09 -12.25 10.56
CA TRP A 103 2.19 -10.96 9.88
C TRP A 103 3.59 -10.74 9.31
N ARG A 104 4.65 -11.07 10.07
CA ARG A 104 6.03 -10.94 9.56
C ARG A 104 6.23 -11.81 8.32
N GLU A 105 5.72 -13.04 8.31
CA GLU A 105 5.79 -13.92 7.14
C GLU A 105 5.04 -13.31 5.93
N ALA A 106 3.83 -12.79 6.12
CA ALA A 106 3.06 -12.19 5.05
C ALA A 106 3.72 -10.92 4.49
N HIS A 107 4.28 -10.09 5.39
CA HIS A 107 5.06 -8.91 5.02
C HIS A 107 6.31 -9.28 4.22
N GLU A 108 7.06 -10.29 4.68
CA GLU A 108 8.29 -10.75 4.03
C GLU A 108 8.00 -11.30 2.63
N ARG A 109 6.95 -12.08 2.47
CA ARG A 109 6.53 -12.58 1.15
C ARG A 109 6.26 -11.45 0.17
N LEU A 110 5.52 -10.42 0.59
CA LEU A 110 5.26 -9.25 -0.25
C LEU A 110 6.55 -8.47 -0.54
N HIS A 111 7.42 -8.33 0.47
CA HIS A 111 8.71 -7.65 0.32
C HIS A 111 9.59 -8.37 -0.71
N ILE A 112 9.79 -9.68 -0.58
CA ILE A 112 10.55 -10.50 -1.53
C ILE A 112 9.96 -10.38 -2.93
N PHE A 113 8.65 -10.53 -3.06
CA PHE A 113 7.98 -10.38 -4.36
C PHE A 113 8.30 -9.03 -5.02
N MET A 114 8.29 -7.94 -4.25
CA MET A 114 8.60 -6.60 -4.76
C MET A 114 10.08 -6.45 -5.16
N ILE A 115 11.00 -6.95 -4.33
CA ILE A 115 12.44 -6.92 -4.62
C ILE A 115 12.77 -7.70 -5.89
N ASP A 116 12.14 -8.86 -6.12
CA ASP A 116 12.30 -9.64 -7.34
C ASP A 116 11.89 -8.84 -8.59
N ARG A 117 10.82 -8.04 -8.51
CA ARG A 117 10.41 -7.16 -9.64
C ARG A 117 11.46 -6.08 -9.92
N PHE A 118 12.10 -5.52 -8.89
CA PHE A 118 13.21 -4.59 -9.09
C PHE A 118 14.46 -5.29 -9.64
N ALA A 119 14.72 -6.53 -9.24
CA ALA A 119 15.82 -7.32 -9.77
C ALA A 119 15.68 -7.57 -11.29
N GLU A 120 14.46 -7.75 -11.78
CA GLU A 120 14.17 -7.84 -13.23
C GLU A 120 14.51 -6.55 -14.00
N CYS A 121 14.54 -5.40 -13.30
CA CYS A 121 14.98 -4.11 -13.85
C CYS A 121 16.48 -3.85 -13.60
N GLY A 122 17.25 -4.85 -13.13
CA GLY A 122 18.68 -4.72 -12.85
C GLY A 122 19.03 -3.98 -11.56
N LEU A 123 18.09 -3.84 -10.63
CA LEU A 123 18.30 -3.23 -9.32
C LEU A 123 18.45 -4.31 -8.25
N PHE A 124 19.53 -4.25 -7.47
CA PHE A 124 19.86 -5.23 -6.44
C PHE A 124 20.24 -4.56 -5.12
N GLY A 125 20.08 -5.27 -4.00
CA GLY A 125 20.49 -4.82 -2.67
C GLY A 125 19.90 -3.45 -2.31
N LYS A 126 20.77 -2.53 -1.86
CA LYS A 126 20.33 -1.20 -1.40
C LYS A 126 19.67 -0.36 -2.49
N ALA A 127 20.02 -0.54 -3.76
CA ALA A 127 19.37 0.16 -4.87
C ALA A 127 17.90 -0.28 -5.03
N ALA A 128 17.62 -1.58 -4.95
CA ALA A 128 16.27 -2.12 -4.97
C ALA A 128 15.45 -1.64 -3.76
N GLU A 129 16.02 -1.64 -2.57
CA GLU A 129 15.38 -1.15 -1.35
C GLU A 129 15.01 0.34 -1.45
N ASN A 130 15.92 1.17 -1.95
CA ASN A 130 15.67 2.59 -2.14
C ASN A 130 14.56 2.84 -3.17
N ALA A 131 14.56 2.10 -4.28
CA ALA A 131 13.52 2.17 -5.30
C ALA A 131 12.17 1.68 -4.76
N LEU A 132 12.15 0.61 -3.97
CA LEU A 132 10.94 0.12 -3.30
C LEU A 132 10.38 1.16 -2.32
N ASN A 133 11.24 1.79 -1.52
CA ASN A 133 10.80 2.84 -0.58
C ASN A 133 10.25 4.06 -1.33
N MET A 134 10.83 4.44 -2.45
CA MET A 134 10.31 5.52 -3.29
C MET A 134 8.96 5.16 -3.90
N LEU A 135 8.80 3.95 -4.44
CA LEU A 135 7.53 3.47 -4.98
C LEU A 135 6.43 3.46 -3.91
N ARG A 136 6.74 2.94 -2.71
CA ARG A 136 5.81 2.95 -1.58
C ARG A 136 5.37 4.36 -1.21
N SER A 137 6.31 5.30 -1.16
CA SER A 137 6.02 6.70 -0.83
C SER A 137 5.17 7.38 -1.90
N LEU A 138 5.47 7.14 -3.17
CA LEU A 138 4.72 7.65 -4.30
C LEU A 138 3.27 7.16 -4.27
N VAL A 139 3.07 5.84 -4.24
CA VAL A 139 1.73 5.24 -4.23
C VAL A 139 0.95 5.69 -3.00
N ARG A 140 1.58 5.69 -1.81
CA ARG A 140 0.94 6.12 -0.56
C ARG A 140 0.53 7.59 -0.59
N GLY A 141 1.37 8.47 -1.16
CA GLY A 141 1.04 9.88 -1.31
C GLY A 141 -0.21 10.10 -2.16
N TYR A 142 -0.28 9.47 -3.34
CA TYR A 142 -1.46 9.55 -4.19
C TYR A 142 -2.71 8.99 -3.53
N MET A 143 -2.62 7.82 -2.91
CA MET A 143 -3.75 7.20 -2.20
C MET A 143 -4.30 8.10 -1.09
N LEU A 144 -3.44 8.72 -0.29
CA LEU A 144 -3.85 9.64 0.76
C LEU A 144 -4.59 10.83 0.17
N HIS A 145 -4.07 11.42 -0.92
CA HIS A 145 -4.74 12.51 -1.61
C HIS A 145 -6.11 12.11 -2.16
N GLU A 146 -6.23 10.97 -2.83
CA GLU A 146 -7.49 10.50 -3.38
C GLU A 146 -8.53 10.20 -2.30
N ILE A 147 -8.11 9.54 -1.20
CA ILE A 147 -9.00 9.29 -0.06
C ILE A 147 -9.49 10.61 0.56
N MET A 148 -8.62 11.60 0.70
CA MET A 148 -8.99 12.92 1.19
C MET A 148 -9.92 13.66 0.24
N HIS A 149 -9.67 13.58 -1.07
CA HIS A 149 -10.46 14.28 -2.08
C HIS A 149 -11.84 13.66 -2.31
N THR A 150 -12.01 12.35 -2.13
CA THR A 150 -13.34 11.74 -2.07
C THR A 150 -14.21 12.32 -0.95
N LEU A 151 -13.57 12.91 0.08
CA LEU A 151 -14.25 13.64 1.15
C LEU A 151 -14.57 15.10 0.78
N ILE A 152 -13.85 15.68 -0.20
CA ILE A 152 -13.96 17.11 -0.58
C ILE A 152 -14.55 17.30 -1.99
N GLY A 153 -14.79 16.24 -2.73
CA GLY A 153 -15.48 16.27 -4.02
C GLY A 153 -14.65 16.80 -5.20
N VAL A 154 -13.35 16.54 -5.22
CA VAL A 154 -12.44 16.92 -6.32
C VAL A 154 -12.15 15.72 -7.24
N ASP A 155 -11.81 16.04 -8.49
CA ASP A 155 -11.62 15.10 -9.60
C ASP A 155 -10.52 14.03 -9.39
N SER A 156 -10.62 12.95 -10.15
CA SER A 156 -9.70 11.81 -10.17
C SER A 156 -8.24 12.23 -10.40
N TYR A 157 -7.32 11.66 -9.63
CA TYR A 157 -5.86 11.81 -9.82
C TYR A 157 -5.27 10.76 -10.78
N GLU A 158 -6.08 10.09 -11.57
CA GLU A 158 -5.65 8.94 -12.37
C GLU A 158 -4.54 9.31 -13.35
N ASP A 159 -4.75 10.35 -14.19
CA ASP A 159 -3.75 10.80 -15.16
C ASP A 159 -2.43 11.24 -14.50
N ALA A 160 -2.53 11.91 -13.35
CA ALA A 160 -1.35 12.36 -12.61
C ALA A 160 -0.59 11.18 -11.99
N PHE A 161 -1.31 10.17 -11.50
CA PHE A 161 -0.71 8.94 -10.98
C PHE A 161 -0.03 8.14 -12.09
N ASP A 162 -0.68 7.97 -13.24
CA ASP A 162 -0.12 7.28 -14.40
C ASP A 162 1.19 7.92 -14.81
N LYS A 163 1.21 9.26 -14.91
CA LYS A 163 2.41 10.00 -15.26
C LYS A 163 3.51 9.90 -14.22
N ALA A 164 3.15 9.89 -12.93
CA ALA A 164 4.12 9.72 -11.86
C ALA A 164 4.75 8.31 -11.87
N VAL A 165 3.97 7.28 -12.19
CA VAL A 165 4.48 5.90 -12.35
C VAL A 165 5.40 5.81 -13.56
N GLU A 166 5.05 6.40 -14.71
CA GLU A 166 5.92 6.46 -15.88
C GLU A 166 7.28 7.11 -15.55
N VAL A 167 7.26 8.27 -14.88
CA VAL A 167 8.48 9.00 -14.48
C VAL A 167 9.30 8.16 -13.49
N PHE A 168 8.66 7.50 -12.52
CA PHE A 168 9.34 6.63 -11.59
C PHE A 168 10.06 5.48 -12.30
N VAL A 169 9.36 4.78 -13.19
CA VAL A 169 9.92 3.63 -13.95
C VAL A 169 11.05 4.09 -14.86
N ALA A 170 10.89 5.20 -15.59
CA ALA A 170 11.95 5.78 -16.41
C ALA A 170 13.18 6.22 -15.59
N GLY A 171 13.00 6.56 -14.31
CA GLY A 171 14.06 6.95 -13.38
C GLY A 171 14.83 5.80 -12.74
N LEU A 172 14.42 4.54 -12.90
CA LEU A 172 15.08 3.37 -12.27
C LEU A 172 16.60 3.27 -12.52
N PRO A 173 17.14 3.60 -13.72
CA PRO A 173 18.59 3.56 -13.96
C PRO A 173 19.39 4.49 -13.02
N ILE A 174 18.79 5.54 -12.48
CA ILE A 174 19.44 6.45 -11.52
C ILE A 174 19.79 5.70 -10.23
N PHE A 175 18.91 4.81 -9.75
CA PHE A 175 19.17 4.01 -8.55
C PHE A 175 20.33 3.02 -8.78
N ALA A 176 20.43 2.44 -9.97
CA ALA A 176 21.50 1.51 -10.33
C ALA A 176 22.88 2.21 -10.34
N SER A 177 22.93 3.47 -10.76
CA SER A 177 24.19 4.24 -10.80
C SER A 177 24.66 4.68 -9.41
N ALA A 178 23.75 5.01 -8.50
CA ALA A 178 24.06 5.41 -7.14
C ALA A 178 24.69 4.28 -6.28
N GLY A 179 24.32 3.01 -6.55
CA GLY A 179 24.84 1.84 -5.85
C GLY A 179 26.28 1.43 -6.23
N ARG A 180 26.85 1.99 -7.30
CA ARG A 180 28.22 1.69 -7.75
C ARG A 180 29.29 2.55 -7.11
N ASN A 181 28.89 3.61 -6.43
CA ASN A 181 29.79 4.60 -5.81
C ASN A 181 29.84 4.48 -4.28
N SER A 182 29.29 3.42 -3.71
CA SER A 182 29.31 3.12 -2.26
C SER A 182 30.03 1.79 -2.01
#